data_a2ee36ef6cbf23dff717f667116fbe46
#
_entry.id   a2ee36ef6cbf23dff717f667116fbe46
#
_cell.length_a   1.000
_cell.length_b   1.000
_cell.length_c   1.000
_cell.angle_alpha   90.00
_cell.angle_beta   90.00
_cell.angle_gamma   90.00
#
_symmetry.space_group_name_H-M   'P 1'
#
loop_
_entity.id
_entity.type
_entity.pdbx_description
1 polymer ?
#
loop_
_entity_poly.entity_id
_entity_poly.type
_entity_poly.pdbx_seq_one_letter_code
_entity_poly.pdbx_strand_id
1 'polypeptide(L)'
;MHRAKIRISTIILLCLLFVPISSLTAQTKPDAPIPDTPAGKQLEGWLRVFASGNQDSFVRFIAEHYHKSLLDQDTAIDRAGGQARAYLDARSFEIRSIEKSTAQEIAVLAQASLTGLWFRLTMKVEAQSPYRITEYTRQRIHPPAGSQRKLRERELVREIKSFTDKLAAVDAFSGTLLVAKDGKPIYKMVHGMASKAYNVPNRIDTKLNLASIGKTFTAVAILQLVEQGKLSLTDTVGKILPEYSNKQVATRVTIHHLLSHTSGMGDIHGPKYAARISSLRQVRDYLPLFVDDPLSFEPGARMQYSNAGYILLGAIIEKVTGENYFDYVRRRIFKPAGMVATDYYETDLDIPNLATGYTNWIEQGADYQEFHLGPRRNTLHYGGIKGNPQGGPFSTVEDLLRFSVALRGYRLLSAQSLDLMTTKKIFFRKYAADDSYYGYGFELENINGQRVIGHTGGDLGVSSALEWFPDSGNYTVVVLSNYDRGGIIVIDKLQEMITLQLK
;
A
#
# COMPACT_ATOMS: atom_id res chain seq x y z
N MET A 1 -12.03 79.99 -20.11
CA MET A 1 -11.68 79.90 -18.68
C MET A 1 -12.23 78.60 -18.12
N HIS A 2 -11.42 77.57 -18.06
CA HIS A 2 -11.72 76.42 -17.22
C HIS A 2 -10.39 75.81 -16.78
N ARG A 3 -10.16 75.84 -15.46
CA ARG A 3 -8.97 75.30 -14.80
C ARG A 3 -9.06 73.80 -14.68
N ALA A 4 -8.12 73.10 -15.25
CA ALA A 4 -7.95 71.64 -15.02
C ALA A 4 -7.21 71.44 -13.70
N LYS A 5 -7.76 70.64 -12.79
CA LYS A 5 -7.13 70.19 -11.52
C LYS A 5 -6.32 68.92 -11.81
N ILE A 6 -5.00 68.98 -11.65
CA ILE A 6 -4.09 67.87 -11.67
C ILE A 6 -4.24 67.14 -10.32
N ARG A 7 -4.64 65.82 -10.39
CA ARG A 7 -4.58 64.90 -9.25
C ARG A 7 -3.21 64.18 -9.26
N ILE A 8 -2.43 64.39 -8.23
CA ILE A 8 -1.17 63.68 -7.95
C ILE A 8 -1.58 62.34 -7.33
N SER A 9 -1.32 61.24 -8.05
CA SER A 9 -1.45 59.88 -7.50
C SER A 9 -0.16 59.48 -6.83
N THR A 10 -0.21 59.28 -5.53
CA THR A 10 0.88 58.75 -4.73
C THR A 10 1.11 57.30 -5.04
N ILE A 11 2.22 56.95 -5.68
CA ILE A 11 2.68 55.59 -5.89
C ILE A 11 3.30 55.11 -4.58
N ILE A 12 2.61 54.17 -3.90
CA ILE A 12 3.17 53.42 -2.76
C ILE A 12 4.07 52.33 -3.32
N LEU A 13 5.37 52.51 -3.15
CA LEU A 13 6.39 51.51 -3.50
C LEU A 13 6.41 50.45 -2.40
N LEU A 14 5.83 49.28 -2.70
CA LEU A 14 5.81 48.13 -1.80
C LEU A 14 7.16 47.42 -1.89
N CYS A 15 8.09 47.70 -0.98
CA CYS A 15 9.33 46.95 -0.84
C CYS A 15 9.01 45.53 -0.34
N LEU A 16 9.00 44.58 -1.24
CA LEU A 16 9.04 43.14 -0.91
C LEU A 16 10.41 42.81 -0.32
N LEU A 17 10.48 42.73 0.99
CA LEU A 17 11.60 42.14 1.71
C LEU A 17 11.65 40.64 1.38
N PHE A 18 12.54 40.25 0.48
CA PHE A 18 12.95 38.86 0.30
C PHE A 18 13.69 38.44 1.60
N VAL A 19 13.01 37.76 2.49
CA VAL A 19 13.66 37.02 3.56
C VAL A 19 14.15 35.71 2.91
N PRO A 20 15.46 35.44 2.88
CA PRO A 20 15.93 34.13 2.43
C PRO A 20 15.44 33.11 3.42
N ILE A 21 14.61 32.16 2.94
CA ILE A 21 14.29 30.95 3.69
C ILE A 21 15.58 30.14 3.75
N SER A 22 16.37 30.38 4.78
CA SER A 22 17.44 29.50 5.20
C SER A 22 16.77 28.20 5.59
N SER A 23 16.90 27.20 4.75
CA SER A 23 16.58 25.82 5.12
C SER A 23 17.47 25.42 6.28
N LEU A 24 17.02 25.65 7.52
CA LEU A 24 17.59 25.03 8.71
C LEU A 24 17.27 23.53 8.62
N THR A 25 18.13 22.78 7.95
CA THR A 25 18.31 21.37 8.27
C THR A 25 18.96 21.33 9.65
N ALA A 26 18.13 21.31 10.69
CA ALA A 26 18.61 20.94 12.01
C ALA A 26 19.08 19.47 11.91
N GLN A 27 20.37 19.29 11.68
CA GLN A 27 21.03 18.01 11.93
C GLN A 27 20.94 17.76 13.43
N THR A 28 19.93 17.01 13.87
CA THR A 28 19.92 16.46 15.21
C THR A 28 21.17 15.56 15.33
N LYS A 29 22.05 15.87 16.29
CA LYS A 29 23.19 14.99 16.59
C LYS A 29 22.66 13.60 16.85
N PRO A 30 23.25 12.56 16.23
CA PRO A 30 22.85 11.18 16.53
C PRO A 30 23.06 10.92 18.03
N ASP A 31 22.10 10.24 18.67
CA ASP A 31 22.20 9.88 20.09
C ASP A 31 23.42 8.98 20.35
N ALA A 32 23.90 8.26 19.31
CA ALA A 32 25.11 7.45 19.33
C ALA A 32 26.00 7.78 18.12
N PRO A 33 27.25 8.25 18.32
CA PRO A 33 28.19 8.47 17.22
C PRO A 33 28.55 7.14 16.54
N ILE A 34 28.59 7.15 15.20
CA ILE A 34 29.01 6.00 14.43
C ILE A 34 30.53 5.78 14.66
N PRO A 35 30.96 4.57 15.03
CA PRO A 35 32.37 4.26 15.26
C PRO A 35 33.23 4.42 13.99
N ASP A 36 34.46 4.89 14.17
CA ASP A 36 35.46 5.05 13.10
C ASP A 36 36.07 3.71 12.68
N THR A 37 35.21 2.80 12.19
CA THR A 37 35.57 1.54 11.60
C THR A 37 35.32 1.53 10.09
N PRO A 38 35.93 0.64 9.28
CA PRO A 38 35.62 0.57 7.84
C PRO A 38 34.13 0.43 7.58
N ALA A 39 33.42 -0.46 8.30
CA ALA A 39 31.97 -0.64 8.15
C ALA A 39 31.18 0.63 8.61
N GLY A 40 31.65 1.29 9.68
CA GLY A 40 31.06 2.54 10.17
C GLY A 40 31.16 3.67 9.14
N LYS A 41 32.34 3.85 8.53
CA LYS A 41 32.56 4.86 7.46
C LYS A 41 31.65 4.65 6.27
N GLN A 42 31.46 3.39 5.83
CA GLN A 42 30.55 3.06 4.74
C GLN A 42 29.11 3.37 5.12
N LEU A 43 28.65 3.04 6.33
CA LEU A 43 27.32 3.37 6.81
C LEU A 43 27.11 4.88 6.88
N GLU A 44 28.07 5.65 7.41
CA GLU A 44 27.98 7.11 7.47
C GLU A 44 27.89 7.75 6.07
N GLY A 45 28.72 7.28 5.13
CA GLY A 45 28.67 7.68 3.72
C GLY A 45 27.30 7.40 3.11
N TRP A 46 26.78 6.19 3.33
CA TRP A 46 25.45 5.79 2.85
C TRP A 46 24.33 6.67 3.45
N LEU A 47 24.33 6.90 4.77
CA LEU A 47 23.31 7.73 5.44
C LEU A 47 23.29 9.16 4.90
N ARG A 48 24.47 9.75 4.64
CA ARG A 48 24.59 11.09 4.05
C ARG A 48 24.01 11.14 2.65
N VAL A 49 24.34 10.16 1.81
CA VAL A 49 23.82 10.05 0.44
C VAL A 49 22.32 9.80 0.46
N PHE A 50 21.84 8.90 1.31
CA PHE A 50 20.40 8.62 1.46
C PHE A 50 19.61 9.87 1.87
N ALA A 51 20.10 10.62 2.85
CA ALA A 51 19.43 11.85 3.32
C ALA A 51 19.39 12.97 2.26
N SER A 52 20.24 12.93 1.24
CA SER A 52 20.22 13.90 0.14
C SER A 52 18.95 13.82 -0.72
N GLY A 53 18.30 12.65 -0.78
CA GLY A 53 17.16 12.40 -1.66
C GLY A 53 17.50 12.55 -3.15
N ASN A 54 18.76 12.43 -3.51
CA ASN A 54 19.23 12.55 -4.89
C ASN A 54 19.52 11.15 -5.46
N GLN A 55 18.69 10.72 -6.40
CA GLN A 55 18.76 9.37 -6.96
C GLN A 55 20.05 9.11 -7.75
N ASP A 56 20.58 10.11 -8.46
CA ASP A 56 21.86 9.97 -9.16
C ASP A 56 23.01 9.76 -8.17
N SER A 57 22.92 10.38 -7.00
CA SER A 57 23.88 10.15 -5.92
C SER A 57 23.75 8.75 -5.33
N PHE A 58 22.54 8.17 -5.29
CA PHE A 58 22.35 6.75 -4.92
C PHE A 58 23.04 5.84 -5.92
N VAL A 59 22.80 6.05 -7.23
CA VAL A 59 23.43 5.25 -8.30
C VAL A 59 24.95 5.31 -8.19
N ARG A 60 25.54 6.52 -8.11
CA ARG A 60 27.01 6.68 -7.98
C ARG A 60 27.56 5.99 -6.75
N PHE A 61 26.97 6.22 -5.57
CA PHE A 61 27.43 5.60 -4.34
C PHE A 61 27.38 4.06 -4.42
N ILE A 62 26.29 3.51 -4.94
CA ILE A 62 26.12 2.07 -5.09
C ILE A 62 27.17 1.51 -6.06
N ALA A 63 27.37 2.14 -7.21
CA ALA A 63 28.35 1.70 -8.21
C ALA A 63 29.80 1.73 -7.67
N GLU A 64 30.14 2.73 -6.86
CA GLU A 64 31.51 2.92 -6.32
C GLU A 64 31.78 2.08 -5.08
N HIS A 65 30.79 1.90 -4.20
CA HIS A 65 30.98 1.33 -2.86
C HIS A 65 30.48 -0.09 -2.69
N TYR A 66 29.63 -0.62 -3.60
CA TYR A 66 29.12 -1.98 -3.48
C TYR A 66 30.08 -3.00 -4.11
N HIS A 67 30.17 -4.18 -3.51
CA HIS A 67 30.94 -5.27 -4.06
C HIS A 67 30.26 -5.81 -5.34
N LYS A 68 31.11 -6.28 -6.28
CA LYS A 68 30.65 -6.79 -7.58
C LYS A 68 29.57 -7.88 -7.46
N SER A 69 29.68 -8.78 -6.48
CA SER A 69 28.69 -9.86 -6.27
C SER A 69 27.27 -9.35 -6.00
N LEU A 70 27.12 -8.14 -5.47
CA LEU A 70 25.80 -7.51 -5.29
C LEU A 70 25.31 -6.86 -6.59
N LEU A 71 26.22 -6.28 -7.36
CA LEU A 71 25.92 -5.60 -8.63
C LEU A 71 25.63 -6.59 -9.77
N ASP A 72 26.15 -7.83 -9.66
CA ASP A 72 25.84 -8.93 -10.59
C ASP A 72 24.41 -9.49 -10.38
N GLN A 73 23.81 -9.28 -9.19
CA GLN A 73 22.44 -9.69 -8.86
C GLN A 73 21.41 -8.64 -9.30
N ASP A 74 21.67 -7.37 -8.95
CA ASP A 74 20.84 -6.23 -9.30
C ASP A 74 21.76 -5.07 -9.65
N THR A 75 21.46 -4.36 -10.73
CA THR A 75 22.27 -3.21 -11.15
C THR A 75 22.26 -2.08 -10.11
N ALA A 76 23.20 -1.15 -10.22
CA ALA A 76 23.21 0.05 -9.38
C ALA A 76 21.94 0.88 -9.54
N ILE A 77 21.34 0.90 -10.74
CA ILE A 77 20.09 1.61 -11.03
C ILE A 77 18.92 0.94 -10.31
N ASP A 78 18.78 -0.39 -10.40
CA ASP A 78 17.69 -1.13 -9.73
C ASP A 78 17.75 -0.96 -8.21
N ARG A 79 18.95 -1.08 -7.64
CA ARG A 79 19.18 -0.86 -6.20
C ARG A 79 18.88 0.59 -5.79
N ALA A 80 19.24 1.57 -6.61
CA ALA A 80 18.94 2.98 -6.36
C ALA A 80 17.43 3.24 -6.38
N GLY A 81 16.69 2.60 -7.28
CA GLY A 81 15.21 2.63 -7.27
C GLY A 81 14.62 2.11 -5.95
N GLY A 82 15.19 1.03 -5.38
CA GLY A 82 14.84 0.53 -4.05
C GLY A 82 15.13 1.54 -2.92
N GLN A 83 16.26 2.26 -2.99
CA GLN A 83 16.58 3.33 -2.05
C GLN A 83 15.68 4.56 -2.22
N ALA A 84 15.34 4.90 -3.45
CA ALA A 84 14.41 5.99 -3.76
C ALA A 84 13.02 5.76 -3.14
N ARG A 85 12.49 4.54 -3.25
CA ARG A 85 11.23 4.15 -2.56
C ARG A 85 11.35 4.31 -1.04
N ALA A 86 12.45 3.82 -0.46
CA ALA A 86 12.70 3.93 0.96
C ALA A 86 12.83 5.37 1.45
N TYR A 87 13.42 6.24 0.62
CA TYR A 87 13.53 7.65 0.91
C TYR A 87 12.16 8.34 1.03
N LEU A 88 11.17 7.94 0.22
CA LEU A 88 9.81 8.49 0.37
C LEU A 88 9.21 8.19 1.75
N ASP A 89 9.53 7.02 2.32
CA ASP A 89 9.00 6.58 3.61
C ASP A 89 9.79 7.16 4.80
N ALA A 90 11.10 7.34 4.65
CA ALA A 90 11.99 7.64 5.76
C ALA A 90 12.55 9.07 5.76
N ARG A 91 12.85 9.64 4.60
CA ARG A 91 13.64 10.88 4.34
C ARG A 91 15.09 10.77 4.82
N SER A 92 15.32 10.43 6.06
CA SER A 92 16.63 10.15 6.66
C SER A 92 16.47 9.19 7.83
N PHE A 93 17.59 8.74 8.38
CA PHE A 93 17.61 7.89 9.57
C PHE A 93 18.43 8.57 10.67
N GLU A 94 17.86 8.60 11.86
CA GLU A 94 18.54 9.04 13.10
C GLU A 94 19.01 7.78 13.84
N ILE A 95 20.32 7.67 14.05
CA ILE A 95 20.90 6.52 14.78
C ILE A 95 20.61 6.69 16.27
N ARG A 96 19.93 5.71 16.84
CA ARG A 96 19.53 5.70 18.26
C ARG A 96 20.46 4.86 19.12
N SER A 97 20.94 3.72 18.60
CA SER A 97 21.93 2.88 19.29
C SER A 97 22.72 2.03 18.32
N ILE A 98 23.87 1.55 18.77
CA ILE A 98 24.73 0.63 18.05
C ILE A 98 24.59 -0.75 18.71
N GLU A 99 24.13 -1.74 17.94
CA GLU A 99 24.00 -3.12 18.43
C GLU A 99 25.29 -3.93 18.22
N LYS A 100 26.01 -3.64 17.14
CA LYS A 100 27.26 -4.31 16.79
C LYS A 100 28.18 -3.36 16.05
N SER A 101 29.48 -3.41 16.36
CA SER A 101 30.52 -2.70 15.60
C SER A 101 31.82 -3.47 15.62
N THR A 102 32.28 -3.84 14.44
CA THR A 102 33.58 -4.44 14.14
C THR A 102 34.18 -3.72 12.93
N ALA A 103 35.40 -4.12 12.53
CA ALA A 103 35.97 -3.58 11.29
C ALA A 103 35.12 -3.90 10.05
N GLN A 104 34.47 -5.06 10.02
CA GLN A 104 33.75 -5.59 8.85
C GLN A 104 32.23 -5.55 8.94
N GLU A 105 31.65 -5.26 10.11
CA GLU A 105 30.20 -5.26 10.29
C GLU A 105 29.76 -4.19 11.27
N ILE A 106 28.72 -3.48 10.90
CA ILE A 106 28.00 -2.59 11.80
C ILE A 106 26.49 -2.87 11.73
N ALA A 107 25.85 -2.94 12.90
CA ALA A 107 24.40 -3.01 13.03
C ALA A 107 23.94 -1.92 14.00
N VAL A 108 22.95 -1.15 13.59
CA VAL A 108 22.42 -0.02 14.36
C VAL A 108 20.90 -0.05 14.41
N LEU A 109 20.34 0.44 15.52
CA LEU A 109 18.95 0.82 15.59
C LEU A 109 18.80 2.27 15.16
N ALA A 110 17.91 2.50 14.22
CA ALA A 110 17.67 3.78 13.60
C ALA A 110 16.18 4.11 13.55
N GLN A 111 15.85 5.38 13.58
CA GLN A 111 14.49 5.87 13.46
C GLN A 111 14.36 6.73 12.19
N ALA A 112 13.37 6.43 11.37
CA ALA A 112 13.07 7.20 10.17
C ALA A 112 12.57 8.61 10.55
N SER A 113 13.18 9.66 10.02
CA SER A 113 12.87 11.02 10.41
C SER A 113 11.45 11.47 10.02
N LEU A 114 10.90 10.94 8.90
CA LEU A 114 9.55 11.28 8.45
C LEU A 114 8.48 10.56 9.28
N THR A 115 8.60 9.23 9.38
CA THR A 115 7.55 8.39 9.96
C THR A 115 7.73 8.12 11.45
N GLY A 116 8.95 8.27 11.97
CA GLY A 116 9.30 7.84 13.32
C GLY A 116 9.29 6.32 13.50
N LEU A 117 9.21 5.55 12.42
CA LEU A 117 9.27 4.08 12.46
C LEU A 117 10.70 3.61 12.72
N TRP A 118 10.83 2.47 13.39
CA TRP A 118 12.10 1.91 13.80
C TRP A 118 12.64 0.88 12.80
N PHE A 119 13.95 0.94 12.59
CA PHE A 119 14.66 0.03 11.68
C PHE A 119 15.95 -0.47 12.31
N ARG A 120 16.30 -1.72 12.01
CA ARG A 120 17.67 -2.23 12.12
C ARG A 120 18.33 -2.05 10.77
N LEU A 121 19.44 -1.30 10.73
CA LEU A 121 20.30 -1.17 9.58
C LEU A 121 21.55 -2.00 9.83
N THR A 122 21.85 -2.94 8.94
CA THR A 122 23.06 -3.77 9.02
C THR A 122 23.85 -3.59 7.75
N MET A 123 25.16 -3.38 7.90
CA MET A 123 26.08 -3.24 6.79
C MET A 123 27.32 -4.09 7.05
N LYS A 124 27.71 -4.90 6.05
CA LYS A 124 28.97 -5.65 6.05
C LYS A 124 29.85 -5.20 4.90
N VAL A 125 31.16 -5.24 5.11
CA VAL A 125 32.17 -4.82 4.14
C VAL A 125 33.25 -5.86 3.99
N GLU A 126 34.00 -5.78 2.88
CA GLU A 126 35.20 -6.61 2.66
C GLU A 126 36.23 -6.50 3.81
N ALA A 127 37.06 -7.52 3.97
CA ALA A 127 38.11 -7.54 4.98
C ALA A 127 39.28 -6.57 4.67
N GLN A 128 39.43 -6.18 3.40
CA GLN A 128 40.56 -5.39 2.91
C GLN A 128 40.04 -4.15 2.16
N SER A 129 40.91 -3.13 2.09
CA SER A 129 40.64 -1.93 1.27
C SER A 129 40.32 -2.33 -0.19
N PRO A 130 39.33 -1.70 -0.81
CA PRO A 130 38.64 -0.49 -0.41
C PRO A 130 37.39 -0.68 0.50
N TYR A 131 37.20 -1.84 1.15
CA TYR A 131 36.14 -2.18 2.08
C TYR A 131 34.74 -2.00 1.46
N ARG A 132 34.54 -2.55 0.26
CA ARG A 132 33.25 -2.48 -0.44
C ARG A 132 32.16 -3.18 0.34
N ILE A 133 30.96 -2.67 0.23
CA ILE A 133 29.77 -3.20 0.89
C ILE A 133 29.41 -4.56 0.27
N THR A 134 29.44 -5.60 1.08
CA THR A 134 29.07 -6.98 0.69
C THR A 134 27.65 -7.36 1.11
N GLU A 135 27.07 -6.62 2.06
CA GLU A 135 25.69 -6.79 2.50
C GLU A 135 25.16 -5.46 3.04
N TYR A 136 23.95 -5.09 2.64
CA TYR A 136 23.19 -4.03 3.27
C TYR A 136 21.74 -4.49 3.46
N THR A 137 21.26 -4.45 4.70
CA THR A 137 19.88 -4.74 5.03
C THR A 137 19.25 -3.60 5.81
N ARG A 138 17.97 -3.36 5.54
CA ARG A 138 17.10 -2.44 6.28
C ARG A 138 15.85 -3.21 6.69
N GLN A 139 15.82 -3.61 7.94
CA GLN A 139 14.71 -4.36 8.52
C GLN A 139 13.86 -3.44 9.40
N ARG A 140 12.56 -3.32 9.11
CA ARG A 140 11.63 -2.69 10.04
C ARG A 140 11.53 -3.54 11.31
N ILE A 141 11.55 -2.89 12.46
CA ILE A 141 11.42 -3.53 13.78
C ILE A 141 10.37 -2.79 14.61
N HIS A 142 9.91 -3.43 15.67
CA HIS A 142 9.15 -2.72 16.70
C HIS A 142 10.04 -1.75 17.48
N PRO A 143 9.47 -0.65 18.00
CA PRO A 143 10.18 0.23 18.91
C PRO A 143 10.77 -0.56 20.08
N PRO A 144 12.02 -0.29 20.50
CA PRO A 144 12.62 -0.93 21.66
C PRO A 144 11.76 -0.78 22.92
N ALA A 145 11.83 -1.77 23.82
CA ALA A 145 11.10 -1.72 25.08
C ALA A 145 11.46 -0.44 25.86
N GLY A 146 10.45 0.25 26.39
CA GLY A 146 10.62 1.51 27.12
C GLY A 146 10.76 2.77 26.28
N SER A 147 10.94 2.65 24.93
CA SER A 147 10.98 3.83 24.04
C SER A 147 9.59 4.36 23.67
N GLN A 148 8.53 3.65 24.06
CA GLN A 148 7.15 3.96 23.68
C GLN A 148 6.45 4.76 24.76
N ARG A 149 5.83 5.87 24.37
CA ARG A 149 4.92 6.60 25.22
C ARG A 149 3.51 6.00 25.10
N LYS A 150 2.88 5.64 26.22
CA LYS A 150 1.48 5.24 26.24
C LYS A 150 0.55 6.42 26.02
N LEU A 151 -0.40 6.26 25.09
CA LEU A 151 -1.32 7.30 24.67
C LEU A 151 -2.73 7.03 25.16
N ARG A 152 -3.43 8.09 25.60
CA ARG A 152 -4.89 8.08 25.72
C ARG A 152 -5.50 8.43 24.36
N GLU A 153 -6.75 8.08 24.13
CA GLU A 153 -7.44 8.30 22.86
C GLU A 153 -7.31 9.75 22.31
N ARG A 154 -7.47 10.76 23.17
CA ARG A 154 -7.31 12.17 22.77
C ARG A 154 -5.87 12.50 22.35
N GLU A 155 -4.90 11.83 22.95
CA GLU A 155 -3.48 11.98 22.60
C GLU A 155 -3.20 11.26 21.29
N LEU A 156 -3.75 10.07 21.10
CA LEU A 156 -3.68 9.33 19.83
C LEU A 156 -4.17 10.20 18.65
N VAL A 157 -5.35 10.81 18.78
CA VAL A 157 -5.89 11.69 17.72
C VAL A 157 -4.96 12.88 17.43
N ARG A 158 -4.35 13.48 18.46
CA ARG A 158 -3.37 14.57 18.27
C ARG A 158 -2.10 14.10 17.57
N GLU A 159 -1.58 12.95 17.96
CA GLU A 159 -0.38 12.37 17.32
C GLU A 159 -0.66 11.99 15.85
N ILE A 160 -1.84 11.41 15.56
CA ILE A 160 -2.26 11.12 14.18
C ILE A 160 -2.32 12.43 13.36
N LYS A 161 -2.94 13.48 13.92
CA LYS A 161 -3.01 14.77 13.24
C LYS A 161 -1.62 15.34 12.97
N SER A 162 -0.75 15.39 13.98
CA SER A 162 0.62 15.88 13.84
C SER A 162 1.42 15.10 12.79
N PHE A 163 1.26 13.78 12.77
CA PHE A 163 1.91 12.90 11.81
C PHE A 163 1.40 13.15 10.38
N THR A 164 0.09 13.25 10.20
CA THR A 164 -0.51 13.48 8.88
C THR A 164 -0.22 14.88 8.34
N ASP A 165 -0.19 15.91 9.21
CA ASP A 165 0.24 17.25 8.84
C ASP A 165 1.70 17.25 8.34
N LYS A 166 2.57 16.46 8.99
CA LYS A 166 3.98 16.32 8.59
C LYS A 166 4.12 15.66 7.22
N LEU A 167 3.33 14.61 6.93
CA LEU A 167 3.30 13.98 5.61
C LEU A 167 2.82 14.95 4.53
N ALA A 168 1.80 15.72 4.85
CA ALA A 168 1.22 16.73 3.98
C ALA A 168 2.25 17.82 3.60
N ALA A 169 2.99 18.30 4.59
CA ALA A 169 3.99 19.39 4.42
C ALA A 169 5.13 19.02 3.45
N VAL A 170 5.40 17.73 3.24
CA VAL A 170 6.46 17.23 2.32
C VAL A 170 5.92 16.50 1.10
N ASP A 171 4.62 16.69 0.78
CA ASP A 171 3.91 16.01 -0.34
C ASP A 171 4.09 14.47 -0.33
N ALA A 172 4.15 13.85 0.87
CA ALA A 172 4.25 12.40 1.02
C ALA A 172 2.89 11.70 1.02
N PHE A 173 1.78 12.44 1.18
CA PHE A 173 0.42 11.93 1.20
C PHE A 173 -0.53 12.83 0.39
N SER A 174 -1.38 12.19 -0.40
CA SER A 174 -2.55 12.81 -1.05
C SER A 174 -3.70 11.81 -1.01
N GLY A 175 -4.84 12.19 -0.46
CA GLY A 175 -5.99 11.31 -0.29
C GLY A 175 -6.80 11.61 0.96
N THR A 176 -7.41 10.56 1.54
CA THR A 176 -8.32 10.64 2.69
C THR A 176 -7.97 9.59 3.74
N LEU A 177 -8.16 9.94 5.01
CA LEU A 177 -8.01 9.05 6.17
C LEU A 177 -9.24 9.16 7.07
N LEU A 178 -9.70 8.03 7.58
CA LEU A 178 -10.70 7.94 8.62
C LEU A 178 -10.25 6.95 9.70
N VAL A 179 -10.29 7.38 10.95
CA VAL A 179 -10.12 6.51 12.11
C VAL A 179 -11.44 6.48 12.87
N ALA A 180 -11.92 5.29 13.15
CA ALA A 180 -13.16 5.07 13.89
C ALA A 180 -12.88 4.19 15.12
N LYS A 181 -13.70 4.37 16.16
CA LYS A 181 -13.78 3.49 17.32
C LYS A 181 -15.22 3.02 17.48
N ASP A 182 -15.42 1.72 17.70
CA ASP A 182 -16.75 1.11 17.78
C ASP A 182 -17.67 1.50 16.61
N GLY A 183 -17.09 1.58 15.41
CA GLY A 183 -17.79 1.95 14.17
C GLY A 183 -18.16 3.43 14.06
N LYS A 184 -17.74 4.29 15.00
CA LYS A 184 -17.99 5.74 14.98
C LYS A 184 -16.71 6.51 14.64
N PRO A 185 -16.71 7.39 13.63
CA PRO A 185 -15.55 8.19 13.29
C PRO A 185 -15.12 9.08 14.47
N ILE A 186 -13.82 9.02 14.81
CA ILE A 186 -13.17 9.89 15.82
C ILE A 186 -12.16 10.86 15.20
N TYR A 187 -11.69 10.55 13.98
CA TYR A 187 -10.79 11.41 13.22
C TYR A 187 -11.01 11.24 11.73
N LYS A 188 -10.99 12.35 10.98
CA LYS A 188 -11.01 12.38 9.53
C LYS A 188 -9.98 13.39 9.04
N MET A 189 -9.30 13.07 7.95
CA MET A 189 -8.34 13.96 7.31
C MET A 189 -8.47 13.86 5.79
N VAL A 190 -8.28 14.97 5.13
CA VAL A 190 -8.21 15.12 3.67
C VAL A 190 -6.98 15.94 3.32
N HIS A 191 -6.20 15.50 2.34
CA HIS A 191 -5.05 16.26 1.87
C HIS A 191 -4.79 16.04 0.37
N GLY A 192 -4.10 17.01 -0.27
CA GLY A 192 -3.65 16.92 -1.66
C GLY A 192 -4.78 17.07 -2.69
N MET A 193 -4.49 16.69 -3.92
CA MET A 193 -5.33 16.92 -5.09
C MET A 193 -5.94 15.64 -5.64
N ALA A 194 -7.25 15.64 -5.86
CA ALA A 194 -7.94 14.62 -6.66
C ALA A 194 -7.52 14.70 -8.12
N SER A 195 -7.29 15.94 -8.61
CA SER A 195 -6.71 16.18 -9.93
C SER A 195 -5.74 17.35 -9.87
N LYS A 196 -4.44 17.09 -10.11
CA LYS A 196 -3.42 18.16 -10.22
C LYS A 196 -3.59 18.95 -11.51
N ALA A 197 -3.98 18.30 -12.59
CA ALA A 197 -4.15 18.95 -13.90
C ALA A 197 -5.24 20.04 -13.88
N TYR A 198 -6.30 19.79 -13.13
CA TYR A 198 -7.45 20.72 -13.03
C TYR A 198 -7.50 21.48 -11.69
N ASN A 199 -6.46 21.35 -10.87
CA ASN A 199 -6.37 21.97 -9.53
C ASN A 199 -7.60 21.66 -8.65
N VAL A 200 -8.10 20.42 -8.71
CA VAL A 200 -9.22 19.94 -7.91
C VAL A 200 -8.71 19.29 -6.64
N PRO A 201 -8.98 19.84 -5.44
CA PRO A 201 -8.53 19.23 -4.19
C PRO A 201 -9.30 17.94 -3.89
N ASN A 202 -8.67 17.04 -3.14
CA ASN A 202 -9.37 15.93 -2.52
C ASN A 202 -10.43 16.45 -1.54
N ARG A 203 -11.52 15.67 -1.39
CA ARG A 203 -12.59 15.88 -0.42
C ARG A 203 -12.87 14.58 0.29
N ILE A 204 -13.59 14.62 1.41
CA ILE A 204 -13.90 13.39 2.18
C ILE A 204 -14.74 12.40 1.37
N ASP A 205 -15.51 12.89 0.42
CA ASP A 205 -16.35 12.15 -0.51
C ASP A 205 -15.68 11.90 -1.87
N THR A 206 -14.37 12.22 -2.02
CA THR A 206 -13.61 11.85 -3.22
C THR A 206 -13.51 10.34 -3.32
N LYS A 207 -13.88 9.83 -4.50
CA LYS A 207 -13.78 8.41 -4.83
C LYS A 207 -12.34 8.08 -5.21
N LEU A 208 -11.67 7.27 -4.40
CA LEU A 208 -10.31 6.82 -4.65
C LEU A 208 -10.29 5.32 -4.98
N ASN A 209 -9.35 4.91 -5.80
CA ASN A 209 -9.19 3.51 -6.19
C ASN A 209 -8.75 2.67 -4.98
N LEU A 210 -9.36 1.51 -4.82
CA LEU A 210 -9.12 0.59 -3.71
C LEU A 210 -8.06 -0.47 -4.00
N ALA A 211 -7.68 -0.64 -5.27
CA ALA A 211 -6.85 -1.76 -5.68
C ALA A 211 -7.32 -3.09 -5.03
N SER A 212 -6.41 -3.84 -4.42
CA SER A 212 -6.67 -5.19 -3.89
C SER A 212 -7.65 -5.28 -2.71
N ILE A 213 -8.05 -4.17 -2.07
CA ILE A 213 -9.16 -4.21 -1.10
C ILE A 213 -10.43 -4.80 -1.76
N GLY A 214 -10.59 -4.63 -3.09
CA GLY A 214 -11.69 -5.25 -3.85
C GLY A 214 -11.81 -6.76 -3.69
N LYS A 215 -10.71 -7.47 -3.35
CA LYS A 215 -10.73 -8.91 -3.07
C LYS A 215 -11.61 -9.27 -1.88
N THR A 216 -11.75 -8.39 -0.91
CA THR A 216 -12.64 -8.60 0.24
C THR A 216 -14.09 -8.73 -0.21
N PHE A 217 -14.52 -7.96 -1.21
CA PHE A 217 -15.88 -8.05 -1.75
C PHE A 217 -16.10 -9.35 -2.49
N THR A 218 -15.12 -9.80 -3.31
CA THR A 218 -15.18 -11.08 -4.00
C THR A 218 -15.26 -12.26 -3.02
N ALA A 219 -14.44 -12.22 -1.97
CA ALA A 219 -14.45 -13.26 -0.95
C ALA A 219 -15.78 -13.30 -0.17
N VAL A 220 -16.33 -12.13 0.20
CA VAL A 220 -17.69 -12.05 0.80
C VAL A 220 -18.74 -12.64 -0.14
N ALA A 221 -18.71 -12.31 -1.43
CA ALA A 221 -19.65 -12.86 -2.42
C ALA A 221 -19.58 -14.38 -2.50
N ILE A 222 -18.38 -14.96 -2.55
CA ILE A 222 -18.20 -16.43 -2.54
C ILE A 222 -18.76 -17.05 -1.25
N LEU A 223 -18.45 -16.49 -0.09
CA LEU A 223 -18.95 -17.04 1.17
C LEU A 223 -20.47 -16.90 1.32
N GLN A 224 -21.09 -15.85 0.77
CA GLN A 224 -22.55 -15.79 0.65
C GLN A 224 -23.13 -16.94 -0.15
N LEU A 225 -22.47 -17.36 -1.24
CA LEU A 225 -22.90 -18.49 -2.05
C LEU A 225 -22.65 -19.83 -1.33
N VAL A 226 -21.61 -19.92 -0.53
CA VAL A 226 -21.36 -21.06 0.37
C VAL A 226 -22.47 -21.18 1.44
N GLU A 227 -22.83 -20.09 2.10
CA GLU A 227 -23.95 -20.05 3.07
C GLU A 227 -25.28 -20.46 2.46
N GLN A 228 -25.50 -20.15 1.18
CA GLN A 228 -26.69 -20.54 0.42
C GLN A 228 -26.65 -22.01 -0.06
N GLY A 229 -25.58 -22.76 0.22
CA GLY A 229 -25.39 -24.12 -0.26
C GLY A 229 -25.19 -24.24 -1.77
N LYS A 230 -24.93 -23.13 -2.47
CA LYS A 230 -24.70 -23.09 -3.92
C LYS A 230 -23.27 -23.44 -4.31
N LEU A 231 -22.33 -23.28 -3.38
CA LEU A 231 -20.91 -23.61 -3.50
C LEU A 231 -20.42 -24.34 -2.25
N SER A 232 -19.38 -25.18 -2.44
CA SER A 232 -18.54 -25.66 -1.35
C SER A 232 -17.11 -25.14 -1.54
N LEU A 233 -16.41 -24.87 -0.44
CA LEU A 233 -14.99 -24.50 -0.49
C LEU A 233 -14.11 -25.61 -1.11
N THR A 234 -14.57 -26.85 -1.08
CA THR A 234 -13.90 -28.01 -1.68
C THR A 234 -14.29 -28.25 -3.13
N ASP A 235 -15.25 -27.51 -3.68
CA ASP A 235 -15.61 -27.63 -5.09
C ASP A 235 -14.42 -27.25 -5.96
N THR A 236 -14.13 -28.07 -6.96
CA THR A 236 -13.11 -27.78 -7.96
C THR A 236 -13.64 -26.81 -9.00
N VAL A 237 -12.73 -26.08 -9.65
CA VAL A 237 -13.08 -25.17 -10.76
C VAL A 237 -13.90 -25.88 -11.82
N GLY A 238 -13.49 -27.07 -12.23
CA GLY A 238 -14.18 -27.87 -13.30
C GLY A 238 -15.54 -28.40 -12.89
N LYS A 239 -15.85 -28.55 -11.60
CA LYS A 239 -17.21 -28.88 -11.14
C LYS A 239 -18.20 -27.77 -11.48
N ILE A 240 -17.72 -26.50 -11.41
CA ILE A 240 -18.56 -25.31 -11.59
C ILE A 240 -18.47 -24.77 -13.02
N LEU A 241 -17.27 -24.83 -13.60
CA LEU A 241 -16.95 -24.39 -14.96
C LEU A 241 -16.46 -25.59 -15.78
N PRO A 242 -17.33 -26.53 -16.18
CA PRO A 242 -16.92 -27.76 -16.89
C PRO A 242 -16.25 -27.46 -18.24
N GLU A 243 -16.54 -26.30 -18.81
CA GLU A 243 -15.94 -25.79 -20.04
C GLU A 243 -14.52 -25.21 -19.87
N TYR A 244 -14.01 -25.08 -18.64
CA TYR A 244 -12.68 -24.52 -18.41
C TYR A 244 -11.59 -25.36 -19.09
N SER A 245 -10.85 -24.75 -20.01
CA SER A 245 -9.95 -25.48 -20.94
C SER A 245 -8.75 -26.12 -20.25
N ASN A 246 -8.15 -25.40 -19.26
CA ASN A 246 -7.00 -25.90 -18.50
C ASN A 246 -7.43 -27.04 -17.54
N LYS A 247 -7.19 -28.27 -17.93
CA LYS A 247 -7.61 -29.44 -17.16
C LYS A 247 -6.92 -29.59 -15.81
N GLN A 248 -5.67 -29.10 -15.67
CA GLN A 248 -4.99 -29.12 -14.38
C GLN A 248 -5.68 -28.19 -13.38
N VAL A 249 -5.99 -26.97 -13.80
CA VAL A 249 -6.76 -26.02 -12.98
C VAL A 249 -8.15 -26.58 -12.69
N ALA A 250 -8.85 -27.04 -13.73
CA ALA A 250 -10.24 -27.53 -13.60
C ALA A 250 -10.38 -28.67 -12.58
N THR A 251 -9.45 -29.62 -12.56
CA THR A 251 -9.58 -30.86 -11.74
C THR A 251 -8.92 -30.73 -10.35
N ARG A 252 -7.97 -29.83 -10.16
CA ARG A 252 -7.11 -29.80 -8.96
C ARG A 252 -7.28 -28.53 -8.11
N VAL A 253 -7.68 -27.42 -8.72
CA VAL A 253 -7.86 -26.14 -8.01
C VAL A 253 -9.27 -26.06 -7.45
N THR A 254 -9.37 -25.81 -6.14
CA THR A 254 -10.64 -25.62 -5.42
C THR A 254 -10.92 -24.15 -5.11
N ILE A 255 -12.16 -23.84 -4.72
CA ILE A 255 -12.55 -22.50 -4.22
C ILE A 255 -11.67 -22.08 -3.05
N HIS A 256 -11.35 -23.00 -2.12
CA HIS A 256 -10.40 -22.75 -1.04
C HIS A 256 -9.03 -22.28 -1.54
N HIS A 257 -8.49 -22.98 -2.53
CA HIS A 257 -7.17 -22.63 -3.09
C HIS A 257 -7.16 -21.24 -3.74
N LEU A 258 -8.24 -20.86 -4.43
CA LEU A 258 -8.38 -19.54 -5.05
C LEU A 258 -8.46 -18.44 -3.99
N LEU A 259 -9.32 -18.60 -2.97
CA LEU A 259 -9.53 -17.64 -1.90
C LEU A 259 -8.28 -17.42 -1.04
N SER A 260 -7.47 -18.44 -0.83
CA SER A 260 -6.28 -18.43 0.03
C SER A 260 -4.96 -18.19 -0.70
N HIS A 261 -4.99 -17.94 -2.02
CA HIS A 261 -3.79 -17.78 -2.83
C HIS A 261 -2.84 -19.00 -2.82
N THR A 262 -3.42 -20.22 -2.75
CA THR A 262 -2.66 -21.48 -2.75
C THR A 262 -2.92 -22.31 -3.99
N SER A 263 -3.49 -21.70 -5.04
CA SER A 263 -3.91 -22.42 -6.26
C SER A 263 -2.76 -22.86 -7.17
N GLY A 264 -1.59 -22.23 -7.06
CA GLY A 264 -0.50 -22.38 -8.03
C GLY A 264 -0.71 -21.61 -9.33
N MET A 265 -1.82 -20.89 -9.48
CA MET A 265 -2.05 -20.01 -10.62
C MET A 265 -1.16 -18.76 -10.52
N GLY A 266 -0.70 -18.30 -11.68
CA GLY A 266 0.12 -17.08 -11.79
C GLY A 266 -0.67 -15.78 -11.65
N ASP A 267 -0.13 -14.71 -12.22
CA ASP A 267 -0.74 -13.39 -12.24
C ASP A 267 -1.26 -13.06 -13.64
N ILE A 268 -2.06 -12.01 -13.77
CA ILE A 268 -2.57 -11.49 -15.04
C ILE A 268 -1.61 -10.49 -15.69
N HIS A 269 -0.75 -9.86 -14.87
CA HIS A 269 0.16 -8.82 -15.33
C HIS A 269 1.23 -9.40 -16.27
N GLY A 270 1.45 -8.73 -17.39
CA GLY A 270 2.40 -9.15 -18.41
C GLY A 270 2.01 -8.65 -19.80
N PRO A 271 2.72 -9.05 -20.87
CA PRO A 271 2.52 -8.52 -22.22
C PRO A 271 1.09 -8.70 -22.75
N LYS A 272 0.43 -9.85 -22.46
CA LYS A 272 -0.98 -10.10 -22.87
C LYS A 272 -1.93 -9.07 -22.23
N TYR A 273 -1.72 -8.74 -20.96
CA TYR A 273 -2.50 -7.74 -20.23
C TYR A 273 -2.26 -6.35 -20.78
N ALA A 274 -0.99 -5.93 -20.90
CA ALA A 274 -0.61 -4.63 -21.42
C ALA A 274 -1.19 -4.34 -22.81
N ALA A 275 -1.19 -5.36 -23.69
CA ALA A 275 -1.75 -5.23 -25.05
C ALA A 275 -3.28 -5.07 -25.10
N ARG A 276 -4.02 -5.41 -24.02
CA ARG A 276 -5.48 -5.44 -23.99
C ARG A 276 -6.12 -4.59 -22.90
N ILE A 277 -5.31 -3.94 -22.06
CA ILE A 277 -5.76 -3.23 -20.86
C ILE A 277 -6.88 -2.22 -21.12
N SER A 278 -6.84 -1.54 -22.26
CA SER A 278 -7.84 -0.55 -22.69
C SER A 278 -9.19 -1.15 -23.14
N SER A 279 -9.28 -2.47 -23.28
CA SER A 279 -10.51 -3.17 -23.75
C SER A 279 -11.17 -4.06 -22.71
N LEU A 280 -10.51 -4.29 -21.56
CA LEU A 280 -10.99 -5.19 -20.52
C LEU A 280 -12.07 -4.52 -19.65
N ARG A 281 -13.32 -4.96 -19.77
CA ARG A 281 -14.47 -4.38 -19.04
C ARG A 281 -15.31 -5.40 -18.29
N GLN A 282 -15.29 -6.67 -18.74
CA GLN A 282 -16.09 -7.76 -18.17
C GLN A 282 -15.16 -8.84 -17.62
N VAL A 283 -15.62 -9.63 -16.66
CA VAL A 283 -14.83 -10.72 -16.06
C VAL A 283 -14.30 -11.68 -17.13
N ARG A 284 -15.15 -12.02 -18.08
CA ARG A 284 -14.79 -12.92 -19.20
C ARG A 284 -13.65 -12.40 -20.09
N ASP A 285 -13.44 -11.07 -20.16
CA ASP A 285 -12.40 -10.49 -21.01
C ASP A 285 -10.99 -10.78 -20.48
N TYR A 286 -10.87 -11.08 -19.18
CA TYR A 286 -9.61 -11.39 -18.51
C TYR A 286 -9.22 -12.86 -18.62
N LEU A 287 -10.17 -13.80 -18.78
CA LEU A 287 -9.89 -15.23 -18.77
C LEU A 287 -8.84 -15.65 -19.81
N PRO A 288 -8.85 -15.14 -21.07
CA PRO A 288 -7.84 -15.49 -22.06
C PRO A 288 -6.41 -15.04 -21.72
N LEU A 289 -6.24 -14.20 -20.70
CA LEU A 289 -4.90 -13.73 -20.30
C LEU A 289 -4.09 -14.85 -19.62
N PHE A 290 -4.77 -15.76 -18.90
CA PHE A 290 -4.14 -16.75 -18.03
C PHE A 290 -4.70 -18.18 -18.14
N VAL A 291 -5.75 -18.41 -18.91
CA VAL A 291 -6.43 -19.72 -18.93
C VAL A 291 -5.51 -20.87 -19.37
N ASP A 292 -4.52 -20.58 -20.23
CA ASP A 292 -3.59 -21.57 -20.75
C ASP A 292 -2.30 -21.69 -19.92
N ASP A 293 -2.12 -20.83 -18.90
CA ASP A 293 -0.89 -20.81 -18.11
C ASP A 293 -0.82 -22.05 -17.20
N PRO A 294 0.36 -22.70 -17.09
CA PRO A 294 0.53 -23.87 -16.23
C PRO A 294 0.49 -23.45 -14.75
N LEU A 295 0.16 -24.43 -13.89
CA LEU A 295 0.32 -24.25 -12.45
C LEU A 295 1.81 -24.22 -12.10
N SER A 296 2.22 -23.22 -11.28
CA SER A 296 3.60 -23.06 -10.82
C SER A 296 4.00 -24.07 -9.74
N PHE A 297 3.01 -24.68 -9.07
CA PHE A 297 3.18 -25.68 -8.02
C PHE A 297 1.84 -26.42 -7.77
N GLU A 298 1.90 -27.50 -6.98
CA GLU A 298 0.73 -28.25 -6.55
C GLU A 298 -0.22 -27.39 -5.72
N PRO A 299 -1.51 -27.31 -6.07
CA PRO A 299 -2.51 -26.59 -5.28
C PRO A 299 -2.47 -27.00 -3.80
N GLY A 300 -2.42 -26.00 -2.92
CA GLY A 300 -2.28 -26.19 -1.47
C GLY A 300 -0.85 -26.24 -0.94
N ALA A 301 0.17 -26.39 -1.79
CA ALA A 301 1.55 -26.60 -1.33
C ALA A 301 2.21 -25.37 -0.72
N ARG A 302 1.91 -24.18 -1.23
CA ARG A 302 2.46 -22.91 -0.75
C ARG A 302 1.59 -21.72 -1.13
N MET A 303 1.89 -20.58 -0.49
CA MET A 303 1.29 -19.29 -0.83
C MET A 303 1.99 -18.68 -2.06
N GLN A 304 1.18 -18.23 -3.02
CA GLN A 304 1.61 -17.31 -4.09
C GLN A 304 0.41 -16.42 -4.45
N TYR A 305 0.54 -15.14 -4.15
CA TYR A 305 -0.52 -14.18 -4.44
C TYR A 305 -0.90 -14.22 -5.92
N SER A 306 -2.19 -14.39 -6.23
CA SER A 306 -2.68 -14.57 -7.59
C SER A 306 -3.89 -13.67 -7.86
N ASN A 307 -3.74 -12.72 -8.74
CA ASN A 307 -4.83 -11.91 -9.26
C ASN A 307 -5.72 -12.74 -10.20
N ALA A 308 -5.13 -13.64 -11.00
CA ALA A 308 -5.86 -14.57 -11.87
C ALA A 308 -6.87 -15.42 -11.07
N GLY A 309 -6.48 -15.92 -9.90
CA GLY A 309 -7.36 -16.70 -9.03
C GLY A 309 -8.62 -15.94 -8.62
N TYR A 310 -8.50 -14.66 -8.28
CA TYR A 310 -9.66 -13.82 -7.90
C TYR A 310 -10.54 -13.43 -9.08
N ILE A 311 -9.98 -13.27 -10.27
CA ILE A 311 -10.78 -13.10 -11.49
C ILE A 311 -11.58 -14.36 -11.76
N LEU A 312 -10.97 -15.53 -11.60
CA LEU A 312 -11.67 -16.82 -11.76
C LEU A 312 -12.80 -17.01 -10.73
N LEU A 313 -12.62 -16.53 -9.47
CA LEU A 313 -13.73 -16.48 -8.50
C LEU A 313 -14.89 -15.59 -8.99
N GLY A 314 -14.59 -14.48 -9.67
CA GLY A 314 -15.61 -13.65 -10.31
C GLY A 314 -16.40 -14.40 -11.38
N ALA A 315 -15.71 -15.14 -12.25
CA ALA A 315 -16.36 -15.97 -13.27
C ALA A 315 -17.22 -17.10 -12.65
N ILE A 316 -16.77 -17.66 -11.52
CA ILE A 316 -17.53 -18.64 -10.74
C ILE A 316 -18.81 -18.01 -10.16
N ILE A 317 -18.73 -16.78 -9.62
CA ILE A 317 -19.91 -16.05 -9.15
C ILE A 317 -20.91 -15.87 -10.29
N GLU A 318 -20.48 -15.41 -11.47
CA GLU A 318 -21.35 -15.24 -12.63
C GLU A 318 -22.00 -16.56 -13.05
N LYS A 319 -21.24 -17.65 -13.09
CA LYS A 319 -21.76 -18.98 -13.47
C LYS A 319 -22.83 -19.50 -12.51
N VAL A 320 -22.57 -19.40 -11.21
CA VAL A 320 -23.46 -19.93 -10.17
C VAL A 320 -24.73 -19.11 -10.02
N THR A 321 -24.64 -17.81 -10.26
CA THR A 321 -25.75 -16.88 -10.04
C THR A 321 -26.55 -16.56 -11.30
N GLY A 322 -25.94 -16.69 -12.47
CA GLY A 322 -26.48 -16.20 -13.73
C GLY A 322 -26.49 -14.67 -13.84
N GLU A 323 -25.86 -13.96 -12.89
CA GLU A 323 -25.80 -12.49 -12.84
C GLU A 323 -24.38 -12.02 -13.19
N ASN A 324 -24.28 -10.84 -13.75
CA ASN A 324 -23.01 -10.16 -13.91
C ASN A 324 -22.36 -9.91 -12.53
N TYR A 325 -21.05 -10.12 -12.40
CA TYR A 325 -20.31 -9.97 -11.14
C TYR A 325 -20.52 -8.60 -10.49
N PHE A 326 -20.45 -7.52 -11.25
CA PHE A 326 -20.59 -6.17 -10.74
C PHE A 326 -21.99 -5.90 -10.18
N ASP A 327 -23.04 -6.42 -10.85
CA ASP A 327 -24.42 -6.28 -10.40
C ASP A 327 -24.67 -7.10 -9.14
N TYR A 328 -24.09 -8.31 -9.05
CA TYR A 328 -24.15 -9.13 -7.84
C TYR A 328 -23.55 -8.39 -6.65
N VAL A 329 -22.33 -7.84 -6.78
CA VAL A 329 -21.63 -7.14 -5.71
C VAL A 329 -22.39 -5.87 -5.30
N ARG A 330 -22.87 -5.08 -6.24
CA ARG A 330 -23.72 -3.90 -5.94
C ARG A 330 -24.94 -4.29 -5.12
N ARG A 331 -25.66 -5.33 -5.54
CA ARG A 331 -26.92 -5.75 -4.94
C ARG A 331 -26.72 -6.44 -3.60
N ARG A 332 -25.70 -7.28 -3.47
CA ARG A 332 -25.48 -8.18 -2.32
C ARG A 332 -24.50 -7.65 -1.28
N ILE A 333 -23.68 -6.69 -1.64
CA ILE A 333 -22.65 -6.16 -0.74
C ILE A 333 -22.80 -4.65 -0.58
N PHE A 334 -22.69 -3.85 -1.65
CA PHE A 334 -22.66 -2.40 -1.52
C PHE A 334 -23.98 -1.84 -0.98
N LYS A 335 -25.10 -2.23 -1.56
CA LYS A 335 -26.43 -1.75 -1.13
C LYS A 335 -26.76 -2.18 0.31
N PRO A 336 -26.61 -3.45 0.75
CA PRO A 336 -26.85 -3.83 2.13
C PRO A 336 -25.89 -3.19 3.14
N ALA A 337 -24.65 -2.89 2.75
CA ALA A 337 -23.68 -2.18 3.58
C ALA A 337 -23.96 -0.67 3.65
N GLY A 338 -24.78 -0.11 2.75
CA GLY A 338 -25.02 1.32 2.65
C GLY A 338 -23.88 2.09 1.96
N MET A 339 -23.13 1.44 1.08
CA MET A 339 -22.02 2.02 0.31
C MET A 339 -22.58 2.71 -0.94
N VAL A 340 -22.82 4.01 -0.86
CA VAL A 340 -23.51 4.78 -1.90
C VAL A 340 -22.58 5.40 -2.95
N ALA A 341 -21.27 5.48 -2.65
CA ALA A 341 -20.27 6.08 -3.51
C ALA A 341 -19.24 5.04 -4.02
N THR A 342 -19.51 3.75 -3.82
CA THR A 342 -18.62 2.66 -4.19
C THR A 342 -19.12 1.94 -5.42
N ASP A 343 -18.25 1.82 -6.44
CA ASP A 343 -18.51 1.02 -7.62
C ASP A 343 -17.24 0.68 -8.40
N TYR A 344 -17.38 -0.22 -9.37
CA TYR A 344 -16.41 -0.49 -10.42
C TYR A 344 -16.62 0.51 -11.56
N TYR A 345 -16.30 1.80 -11.29
CA TYR A 345 -16.44 2.85 -12.29
C TYR A 345 -15.50 2.64 -13.47
N GLU A 346 -15.96 3.01 -14.67
CA GLU A 346 -15.12 3.03 -15.87
C GLU A 346 -14.44 4.40 -15.96
N THR A 347 -13.10 4.40 -15.96
CA THR A 347 -12.30 5.63 -15.84
C THR A 347 -12.28 6.48 -17.12
N ASP A 348 -12.80 5.95 -18.21
CA ASP A 348 -13.01 6.67 -19.48
C ASP A 348 -14.40 7.31 -19.57
N LEU A 349 -15.19 7.26 -18.51
CA LEU A 349 -16.45 7.98 -18.36
C LEU A 349 -16.31 9.17 -17.40
N ASP A 350 -17.18 10.17 -17.56
CA ASP A 350 -17.25 11.34 -16.68
C ASP A 350 -17.89 10.95 -15.33
N ILE A 351 -17.08 10.48 -14.41
CA ILE A 351 -17.55 10.13 -13.06
C ILE A 351 -17.27 11.29 -12.10
N PRO A 352 -18.31 11.90 -11.53
CA PRO A 352 -18.13 13.01 -10.60
C PRO A 352 -17.28 12.62 -9.39
N ASN A 353 -16.32 13.50 -9.04
CA ASN A 353 -15.48 13.37 -7.84
C ASN A 353 -14.64 12.09 -7.80
N LEU A 354 -14.15 11.64 -8.96
CA LEU A 354 -13.21 10.53 -9.11
C LEU A 354 -11.77 11.06 -9.10
N ALA A 355 -10.90 10.50 -8.26
CA ALA A 355 -9.51 10.91 -8.19
C ALA A 355 -8.65 10.28 -9.30
N THR A 356 -7.72 11.05 -9.82
CA THR A 356 -6.61 10.58 -10.66
C THR A 356 -5.47 10.08 -9.77
N GLY A 357 -4.90 8.93 -10.10
CA GLY A 357 -3.69 8.41 -9.47
C GLY A 357 -2.42 9.14 -9.93
N TYR A 358 -1.40 9.21 -9.08
CA TYR A 358 -0.11 9.84 -9.37
C TYR A 358 1.04 8.96 -8.92
N THR A 359 1.90 8.56 -9.86
CA THR A 359 2.95 7.57 -9.66
C THR A 359 4.35 8.15 -9.84
N ASN A 360 5.30 7.59 -9.08
CA ASN A 360 6.75 7.77 -9.28
C ASN A 360 7.37 6.66 -10.15
N TRP A 361 6.60 5.66 -10.57
CA TRP A 361 7.06 4.65 -11.51
C TRP A 361 7.06 5.18 -12.94
N ILE A 362 8.11 4.84 -13.66
CA ILE A 362 8.24 5.12 -15.10
C ILE A 362 8.18 3.78 -15.82
N GLU A 363 7.25 3.66 -16.75
CA GLU A 363 7.15 2.51 -17.63
C GLU A 363 8.31 2.51 -18.64
N GLN A 364 8.99 1.37 -18.74
CA GLN A 364 9.94 1.08 -19.81
C GLN A 364 9.44 -0.18 -20.54
N GLY A 365 8.61 0.02 -21.57
CA GLY A 365 8.01 -1.09 -22.32
C GLY A 365 6.80 -1.69 -21.62
N ALA A 366 6.71 -3.04 -21.57
CA ALA A 366 5.58 -3.76 -20.97
C ALA A 366 5.70 -3.97 -19.45
N ASP A 367 6.83 -3.62 -18.87
CA ASP A 367 7.14 -3.82 -17.45
C ASP A 367 7.41 -2.50 -16.74
N TYR A 368 6.90 -2.36 -15.50
CA TYR A 368 7.16 -1.21 -14.62
C TYR A 368 8.54 -1.38 -14.00
N GLN A 369 9.58 -0.80 -14.57
CA GLN A 369 10.93 -1.17 -14.19
C GLN A 369 11.70 -0.10 -13.41
N GLU A 370 11.33 1.17 -13.47
CA GLU A 370 12.14 2.21 -12.87
C GLU A 370 11.35 3.13 -11.95
N PHE A 371 11.82 3.29 -10.70
CA PHE A 371 11.22 4.19 -9.72
C PHE A 371 12.06 5.47 -9.61
N HIS A 372 11.44 6.64 -9.78
CA HIS A 372 12.12 7.93 -9.81
C HIS A 372 11.63 8.88 -8.72
N LEU A 373 12.59 9.53 -8.03
CA LEU A 373 12.35 10.64 -7.12
C LEU A 373 12.17 11.97 -7.88
N GLY A 374 11.18 12.02 -8.74
CA GLY A 374 10.84 13.21 -9.52
C GLY A 374 9.38 13.60 -9.34
N PRO A 375 8.90 14.56 -10.16
CA PRO A 375 7.48 14.87 -10.22
C PRO A 375 6.67 13.61 -10.58
N ARG A 376 5.63 13.31 -9.81
CA ARG A 376 4.74 12.18 -10.09
C ARG A 376 4.00 12.39 -11.41
N ARG A 377 3.85 11.32 -12.18
CA ARG A 377 3.05 11.29 -13.41
C ARG A 377 1.62 10.83 -13.08
N ASN A 378 0.62 11.31 -13.83
CA ASN A 378 -0.73 10.77 -13.70
C ASN A 378 -0.82 9.36 -14.30
N THR A 379 -1.77 8.57 -13.80
CA THR A 379 -1.93 7.16 -14.21
C THR A 379 -3.05 6.93 -15.22
N LEU A 380 -3.59 7.99 -15.84
CA LEU A 380 -4.73 7.89 -16.75
C LEU A 380 -4.48 6.98 -17.98
N HIS A 381 -3.21 6.80 -18.37
CA HIS A 381 -2.83 5.98 -19.51
C HIS A 381 -2.19 4.63 -19.11
N TYR A 382 -2.03 4.35 -17.82
CA TYR A 382 -1.31 3.17 -17.33
C TYR A 382 -2.24 2.12 -16.68
N GLY A 383 -3.41 2.52 -16.20
CA GLY A 383 -4.35 1.64 -15.49
C GLY A 383 -5.39 1.01 -16.40
N GLY A 384 -5.99 -0.07 -15.95
CA GLY A 384 -7.19 -0.64 -16.56
C GLY A 384 -8.36 0.35 -16.50
N ILE A 385 -9.22 0.30 -17.52
CA ILE A 385 -10.40 1.19 -17.60
C ILE A 385 -11.38 0.91 -16.47
N LYS A 386 -11.50 -0.35 -16.07
CA LYS A 386 -12.46 -0.80 -15.05
C LYS A 386 -11.82 -1.78 -14.09
N GLY A 387 -12.11 -1.64 -12.82
CA GLY A 387 -11.79 -2.67 -11.83
C GLY A 387 -12.49 -3.99 -12.13
N ASN A 388 -12.03 -5.06 -11.48
CA ASN A 388 -12.49 -6.42 -11.71
C ASN A 388 -12.49 -7.22 -10.39
N PRO A 389 -12.83 -8.52 -10.33
CA PRO A 389 -12.91 -9.27 -9.07
C PRO A 389 -11.64 -9.30 -8.22
N GLN A 390 -10.46 -9.06 -8.81
CA GLN A 390 -9.20 -8.97 -8.06
C GLN A 390 -8.96 -7.59 -7.41
N GLY A 391 -9.67 -6.54 -7.86
CA GLY A 391 -9.45 -5.20 -7.32
C GLY A 391 -9.91 -4.07 -8.23
N GLY A 392 -9.59 -2.84 -7.82
CA GLY A 392 -9.80 -1.64 -8.60
C GLY A 392 -11.19 -1.01 -8.55
N PRO A 393 -12.12 -1.36 -7.63
CA PRO A 393 -13.27 -0.49 -7.43
C PRO A 393 -12.83 0.84 -6.82
N PHE A 394 -13.64 1.88 -7.01
CA PHE A 394 -13.45 3.17 -6.35
C PHE A 394 -14.43 3.31 -5.18
N SER A 395 -13.99 3.96 -4.12
CA SER A 395 -14.79 4.14 -2.91
C SER A 395 -14.38 5.40 -2.14
N THR A 396 -15.07 5.64 -1.02
CA THR A 396 -14.73 6.65 -0.01
C THR A 396 -14.36 5.98 1.31
N VAL A 397 -13.64 6.69 2.18
CA VAL A 397 -13.32 6.18 3.53
C VAL A 397 -14.57 5.91 4.36
N GLU A 398 -15.65 6.65 4.12
CA GLU A 398 -16.91 6.44 4.83
C GLU A 398 -17.64 5.17 4.37
N ASP A 399 -17.63 4.88 3.07
CA ASP A 399 -18.24 3.66 2.54
C ASP A 399 -17.48 2.42 3.00
N LEU A 400 -16.14 2.46 3.05
CA LEU A 400 -15.35 1.35 3.60
C LEU A 400 -15.58 1.16 5.11
N LEU A 401 -15.78 2.23 5.88
CA LEU A 401 -16.21 2.08 7.27
C LEU A 401 -17.60 1.42 7.35
N ARG A 402 -18.56 1.81 6.51
CA ARG A 402 -19.88 1.16 6.44
C ARG A 402 -19.77 -0.31 6.08
N PHE A 403 -18.90 -0.68 5.14
CA PHE A 403 -18.61 -2.07 4.82
C PHE A 403 -18.07 -2.83 6.02
N SER A 404 -17.04 -2.30 6.70
CA SER A 404 -16.47 -2.91 7.90
C SER A 404 -17.52 -3.13 8.99
N VAL A 405 -18.34 -2.11 9.26
CA VAL A 405 -19.43 -2.20 10.25
C VAL A 405 -20.50 -3.21 9.83
N ALA A 406 -20.87 -3.26 8.55
CA ALA A 406 -21.85 -4.21 8.03
C ALA A 406 -21.36 -5.65 8.09
N LEU A 407 -20.10 -5.89 7.75
CA LEU A 407 -19.47 -7.21 7.79
C LEU A 407 -19.35 -7.72 9.23
N ARG A 408 -18.80 -6.92 10.13
CA ARG A 408 -18.62 -7.25 11.55
C ARG A 408 -19.91 -7.31 12.34
N GLY A 409 -20.95 -6.61 11.87
CA GLY A 409 -22.31 -6.67 12.42
C GLY A 409 -23.17 -7.77 11.80
N TYR A 410 -22.56 -8.72 11.09
CA TYR A 410 -23.20 -9.91 10.51
C TYR A 410 -24.34 -9.61 9.53
N ARG A 411 -24.34 -8.43 8.90
CA ARG A 411 -25.32 -8.06 7.87
C ARG A 411 -24.99 -8.61 6.50
N LEU A 412 -23.72 -8.93 6.24
CA LEU A 412 -23.24 -9.44 4.94
C LEU A 412 -22.97 -10.94 4.98
N LEU A 413 -22.51 -11.46 6.09
CA LEU A 413 -22.21 -12.86 6.35
C LEU A 413 -22.64 -13.23 7.77
N SER A 414 -22.86 -14.50 8.04
CA SER A 414 -23.03 -15.02 9.39
C SER A 414 -21.75 -14.89 10.23
N ALA A 415 -21.86 -14.98 11.55
CA ALA A 415 -20.70 -14.99 12.44
C ALA A 415 -19.72 -16.12 12.10
N GLN A 416 -20.26 -17.31 11.79
CA GLN A 416 -19.46 -18.47 11.42
C GLN A 416 -18.65 -18.23 10.14
N SER A 417 -19.25 -17.64 9.11
CA SER A 417 -18.56 -17.34 7.84
C SER A 417 -17.54 -16.22 8.00
N LEU A 418 -17.82 -15.21 8.84
CA LEU A 418 -16.85 -14.18 9.15
C LEU A 418 -15.64 -14.76 9.90
N ASP A 419 -15.85 -15.61 10.89
CA ASP A 419 -14.77 -16.30 11.60
C ASP A 419 -13.95 -17.16 10.62
N LEU A 420 -14.64 -17.97 9.80
CA LEU A 420 -13.98 -18.75 8.76
C LEU A 420 -13.13 -17.88 7.83
N MET A 421 -13.64 -16.70 7.43
CA MET A 421 -12.97 -15.75 6.54
C MET A 421 -11.69 -15.18 7.17
N THR A 422 -11.74 -14.88 8.46
CA THR A 422 -10.67 -14.20 9.22
C THR A 422 -9.82 -15.15 10.06
N THR A 423 -9.91 -16.46 9.84
CA THR A 423 -9.01 -17.46 10.41
C THR A 423 -7.80 -17.68 9.50
N LYS A 424 -6.61 -17.84 10.07
CA LYS A 424 -5.35 -18.08 9.37
C LYS A 424 -5.47 -19.32 8.46
N LYS A 425 -5.19 -19.18 7.15
CA LYS A 425 -5.18 -20.29 6.19
C LYS A 425 -3.77 -20.66 5.78
N ILE A 426 -2.95 -19.64 5.52
CA ILE A 426 -1.59 -19.83 5.02
C ILE A 426 -0.69 -18.71 5.53
N PHE A 427 0.59 -19.00 5.79
CA PHE A 427 1.61 -17.97 6.03
C PHE A 427 1.73 -17.10 4.79
N PHE A 428 1.68 -15.78 4.97
CA PHE A 428 1.76 -14.83 3.87
C PHE A 428 3.17 -14.24 3.74
N ARG A 429 3.61 -13.57 4.79
CA ARG A 429 4.92 -12.89 4.80
C ARG A 429 5.33 -12.53 6.23
N LYS A 430 6.62 -12.21 6.40
CA LYS A 430 7.05 -11.46 7.57
C LYS A 430 6.88 -9.97 7.33
N TYR A 431 6.26 -9.29 8.27
CA TYR A 431 6.11 -7.86 8.25
C TYR A 431 6.64 -7.27 9.55
N ALA A 432 7.67 -6.41 9.48
CA ALA A 432 8.48 -6.01 10.61
C ALA A 432 9.07 -7.24 11.34
N ALA A 433 8.69 -7.46 12.60
CA ALA A 433 9.10 -8.62 13.39
C ALA A 433 8.03 -9.73 13.45
N ASP A 434 6.84 -9.48 12.91
CA ASP A 434 5.67 -10.33 13.06
C ASP A 434 5.39 -11.17 11.81
N ASP A 435 4.80 -12.34 12.03
CA ASP A 435 4.29 -13.19 10.96
C ASP A 435 2.90 -12.73 10.54
N SER A 436 2.70 -12.52 9.24
CA SER A 436 1.42 -12.25 8.62
C SER A 436 0.89 -13.49 7.92
N TYR A 437 -0.41 -13.70 8.02
CA TYR A 437 -1.12 -14.82 7.40
C TYR A 437 -2.20 -14.29 6.47
N TYR A 438 -2.68 -15.14 5.58
CA TYR A 438 -3.82 -14.84 4.72
C TYR A 438 -5.01 -15.71 5.10
N GLY A 439 -6.19 -15.10 5.17
CA GLY A 439 -7.48 -15.77 5.32
C GLY A 439 -8.17 -15.92 3.97
N TYR A 440 -9.46 -15.62 3.89
CA TYR A 440 -10.19 -15.53 2.64
C TYR A 440 -10.44 -14.05 2.30
N GLY A 441 -9.54 -13.47 1.47
CA GLY A 441 -9.59 -12.06 1.10
C GLY A 441 -9.18 -11.08 2.19
N PHE A 442 -8.56 -11.54 3.27
CA PHE A 442 -8.04 -10.73 4.36
C PHE A 442 -6.61 -11.10 4.74
N GLU A 443 -5.80 -10.09 4.97
CA GLU A 443 -4.50 -10.17 5.63
C GLU A 443 -4.73 -10.20 7.15
N LEU A 444 -3.99 -11.06 7.84
CA LEU A 444 -4.15 -11.33 9.28
C LEU A 444 -2.79 -11.19 9.94
N GLU A 445 -2.60 -10.11 10.69
CA GLU A 445 -1.37 -9.81 11.38
C GLU A 445 -1.56 -9.95 12.90
N ASN A 446 -0.46 -10.19 13.60
CA ASN A 446 -0.43 -10.18 15.05
C ASN A 446 0.71 -9.29 15.50
N ILE A 447 0.42 -8.01 15.69
CA ILE A 447 1.41 -7.00 16.06
C ILE A 447 1.44 -6.90 17.59
N ASN A 448 2.56 -7.29 18.18
CA ASN A 448 2.75 -7.29 19.65
C ASN A 448 1.62 -8.00 20.40
N GLY A 449 1.16 -9.15 19.91
CA GLY A 449 0.07 -9.92 20.50
C GLY A 449 -1.34 -9.40 20.22
N GLN A 450 -1.47 -8.30 19.46
CA GLN A 450 -2.74 -7.70 19.08
C GLN A 450 -3.11 -8.05 17.63
N ARG A 451 -4.31 -8.57 17.41
CA ARG A 451 -4.78 -8.90 16.05
C ARG A 451 -5.03 -7.63 15.25
N VAL A 452 -4.54 -7.64 14.02
CA VAL A 452 -4.88 -6.67 12.98
C VAL A 452 -5.45 -7.46 11.80
N ILE A 453 -6.65 -7.10 11.38
CA ILE A 453 -7.39 -7.81 10.34
C ILE A 453 -7.79 -6.79 9.28
N GLY A 454 -7.42 -7.03 8.02
CA GLY A 454 -7.72 -6.07 6.96
C GLY A 454 -7.25 -6.52 5.61
N HIS A 455 -7.12 -5.58 4.71
CA HIS A 455 -6.46 -5.76 3.42
C HIS A 455 -5.86 -4.44 2.97
N THR A 456 -4.67 -4.53 2.41
CA THR A 456 -4.03 -3.40 1.74
C THR A 456 -4.30 -3.44 0.23
N GLY A 457 -4.18 -2.30 -0.42
CA GLY A 457 -4.30 -2.18 -1.88
C GLY A 457 -3.18 -1.33 -2.44
N GLY A 458 -2.54 -1.82 -3.49
CA GLY A 458 -1.48 -1.11 -4.20
C GLY A 458 -1.60 -1.29 -5.70
N ASP A 459 -1.40 -0.18 -6.40
CA ASP A 459 -1.28 -0.11 -7.86
C ASP A 459 -0.56 1.21 -8.21
N LEU A 460 -0.29 1.47 -9.47
CA LEU A 460 0.26 2.76 -9.89
C LEU A 460 -0.64 3.92 -9.44
N GLY A 461 -0.07 4.82 -8.65
CA GLY A 461 -0.81 5.94 -8.10
C GLY A 461 -1.92 5.54 -7.14
N VAL A 462 -1.85 4.36 -6.53
CA VAL A 462 -2.83 3.86 -5.56
C VAL A 462 -2.11 3.25 -4.37
N SER A 463 -2.51 3.66 -3.17
CA SER A 463 -2.11 3.02 -1.92
C SER A 463 -3.25 3.14 -0.92
N SER A 464 -3.88 2.04 -0.59
CA SER A 464 -5.08 1.98 0.24
C SER A 464 -4.94 0.94 1.35
N ALA A 465 -5.65 1.14 2.46
CA ALA A 465 -5.79 0.14 3.51
C ALA A 465 -7.16 0.26 4.20
N LEU A 466 -7.72 -0.89 4.54
CA LEU A 466 -8.84 -1.05 5.45
C LEU A 466 -8.44 -2.06 6.50
N GLU A 467 -8.34 -1.64 7.75
CA GLU A 467 -7.95 -2.50 8.86
C GLU A 467 -8.80 -2.27 10.09
N TRP A 468 -9.06 -3.31 10.86
CA TRP A 468 -9.64 -3.20 12.19
C TRP A 468 -8.79 -3.92 13.24
N PHE A 469 -8.86 -3.42 14.47
CA PHE A 469 -8.03 -3.75 15.63
C PHE A 469 -8.93 -4.26 16.75
N PRO A 470 -9.39 -5.53 16.69
CA PRO A 470 -10.39 -6.03 17.65
C PRO A 470 -9.89 -6.04 19.08
N ASP A 471 -8.61 -6.31 19.30
CA ASP A 471 -8.01 -6.46 20.64
C ASP A 471 -7.47 -5.13 21.19
N SER A 472 -7.31 -4.12 20.36
CA SER A 472 -6.75 -2.80 20.72
C SER A 472 -7.84 -1.73 20.83
N GLY A 473 -8.99 -2.02 21.41
CA GLY A 473 -10.07 -1.04 21.63
C GLY A 473 -11.00 -0.86 20.44
N ASN A 474 -11.12 -1.88 19.58
CA ASN A 474 -12.09 -1.95 18.47
C ASN A 474 -11.99 -0.80 17.47
N TYR A 475 -10.76 -0.37 17.17
CA TYR A 475 -10.52 0.65 16.16
C TYR A 475 -10.71 0.10 14.74
N THR A 476 -11.05 0.99 13.83
CA THR A 476 -11.04 0.77 12.38
C THR A 476 -10.30 1.93 11.73
N VAL A 477 -9.35 1.62 10.87
CA VAL A 477 -8.59 2.59 10.08
C VAL A 477 -8.90 2.35 8.61
N VAL A 478 -9.27 3.43 7.91
CA VAL A 478 -9.40 3.44 6.46
C VAL A 478 -8.55 4.57 5.92
N VAL A 479 -7.60 4.24 5.08
CA VAL A 479 -6.77 5.22 4.37
C VAL A 479 -6.82 4.94 2.87
N LEU A 480 -7.09 5.97 2.09
CA LEU A 480 -7.12 5.92 0.64
C LEU A 480 -6.23 7.03 0.10
N SER A 481 -5.25 6.66 -0.73
CA SER A 481 -4.30 7.61 -1.31
C SER A 481 -4.19 7.42 -2.81
N ASN A 482 -4.14 8.52 -3.54
CA ASN A 482 -3.83 8.54 -4.96
C ASN A 482 -2.33 8.73 -5.26
N TYR A 483 -1.46 8.34 -4.31
CA TYR A 483 -0.01 8.20 -4.45
C TYR A 483 0.42 6.77 -4.14
N ASP A 484 1.43 6.25 -4.83
CA ASP A 484 1.93 4.85 -4.73
C ASP A 484 2.19 4.36 -3.29
N ARG A 485 2.58 5.24 -2.38
CA ARG A 485 2.99 4.85 -1.03
C ARG A 485 2.25 5.57 0.08
N GLY A 486 1.38 6.53 -0.28
CA GLY A 486 0.76 7.40 0.72
C GLY A 486 -0.04 6.63 1.78
N GLY A 487 -0.82 5.64 1.36
CA GLY A 487 -1.66 4.85 2.28
C GLY A 487 -0.83 3.94 3.20
N ILE A 488 0.18 3.23 2.65
CA ILE A 488 1.00 2.29 3.43
C ILE A 488 1.84 3.01 4.50
N ILE A 489 2.35 4.20 4.21
CA ILE A 489 3.10 5.01 5.19
C ILE A 489 2.19 5.35 6.38
N VAL A 490 0.93 5.69 6.11
CA VAL A 490 -0.04 6.05 7.14
C VAL A 490 -0.42 4.83 7.96
N ILE A 491 -0.81 3.72 7.30
CA ILE A 491 -1.29 2.54 8.02
C ILE A 491 -0.19 1.93 8.90
N ASP A 492 1.04 1.87 8.41
CA ASP A 492 2.21 1.39 9.16
C ASP A 492 2.39 2.12 10.49
N LYS A 493 2.24 3.44 10.46
CA LYS A 493 2.39 4.24 11.70
C LYS A 493 1.18 4.11 12.62
N LEU A 494 -0.02 4.02 12.07
CA LEU A 494 -1.23 3.84 12.87
C LEU A 494 -1.31 2.45 13.52
N GLN A 495 -0.85 1.40 12.83
CA GLN A 495 -0.68 0.08 13.42
C GLN A 495 0.21 0.16 14.67
N GLU A 496 1.38 0.81 14.57
CA GLU A 496 2.28 1.01 15.72
C GLU A 496 1.60 1.80 16.85
N MET A 497 0.95 2.92 16.53
CA MET A 497 0.28 3.75 17.54
C MET A 497 -0.86 3.00 18.26
N ILE A 498 -1.68 2.26 17.52
CA ILE A 498 -2.87 1.59 18.06
C ILE A 498 -2.48 0.34 18.85
N THR A 499 -1.58 -0.50 18.34
CA THR A 499 -1.26 -1.79 18.97
C THR A 499 -0.23 -1.68 20.09
N LEU A 500 0.70 -0.73 20.01
CA LEU A 500 1.83 -0.64 20.92
C LEU A 500 1.74 0.52 21.91
N GLN A 501 1.09 1.62 21.54
CA GLN A 501 1.11 2.86 22.34
C GLN A 501 -0.22 3.17 23.00
N LEU A 502 -1.34 2.65 22.53
CA LEU A 502 -2.64 2.90 23.13
C LEU A 502 -2.75 2.21 24.51
N LYS A 503 -3.34 2.92 25.52
CA LYS A 503 -3.63 2.39 26.85
C LYS A 503 -4.94 1.63 26.87
#